data_9177d4d13e4fbec07de888f721ac96eb
#
_entry.id   9177d4d13e4fbec07de888f721ac96eb
#
_cell.length_a   1.000
_cell.length_b   1.000
_cell.length_c   1.000
_cell.angle_alpha   90.00
_cell.angle_beta   90.00
_cell.angle_gamma   90.00
#
_symmetry.space_group_name_H-M   'P 1'
#
loop_
_entity.id
_entity.type
_entity.pdbx_description
1 polymer ?
#
loop_
_entity_poly.entity_id
_entity_poly.type
_entity_poly.pdbx_seq_one_letter_code
_entity_poly.pdbx_strand_id
1 'polypeptide(L)'
;ADAYKGEVGACSLREYVLFVSFFPYVSSGPIVNAQEMLPQYRQIGRQRLDWAKFSGGLYLFALGLSKKVLLADTFGKAVDAGYGNVAGLSGTDAWLVMLFYTLQLYFDFSGYCDMGRGIAHMLGMELPVNFDSPYKASNIIEFWKRWHITLNRFLRKYVYIPLGGNRKGTARMYLNLFMVFLISGIWHGAGWNFVLWGALHGALYLVTRAWQRKQPWQLKQPRQQCAADVHAQSGTKKFDVLSVAQHVLCVALTFLFLNFTWMLFRSANLSQAGEFIGRLIGGGFAAPAVQITEAFNLEEFWYVIKILHLDRLPGSELYLCFGFLAVALWLVFFARNAGEREKSFEPNGKTMFVTAFLMIWCVVSLSGVSSFLYYRF
;
A
#
# COMPACT_ATOMS: atom_id res chain seq x y z
N ALA A 1 7.72 13.73 -23.28
CA ALA A 1 8.63 14.58 -22.47
C ALA A 1 10.06 14.05 -22.54
N ASP A 2 10.34 12.78 -22.23
CA ASP A 2 11.69 12.23 -22.16
C ASP A 2 12.39 12.16 -23.53
N ALA A 3 11.66 11.77 -24.58
CA ALA A 3 12.16 11.80 -25.95
C ALA A 3 12.47 13.24 -26.40
N TYR A 4 11.59 14.20 -26.09
CA TYR A 4 11.82 15.62 -26.42
C TYR A 4 13.06 16.20 -25.71
N LYS A 5 13.34 15.73 -24.50
CA LYS A 5 14.54 16.14 -23.74
C LYS A 5 15.83 15.40 -24.15
N GLY A 6 15.74 14.47 -25.10
CA GLY A 6 16.85 13.62 -25.47
C GLY A 6 17.27 12.58 -24.43
N GLU A 7 16.43 12.37 -23.41
CA GLU A 7 16.68 11.42 -22.33
C GLU A 7 16.45 9.96 -22.77
N VAL A 8 15.74 9.76 -23.87
CA VAL A 8 15.47 8.45 -24.48
C VAL A 8 15.96 8.48 -25.92
N GLY A 9 16.84 7.54 -26.26
CA GLY A 9 17.31 7.37 -27.64
C GLY A 9 16.19 6.86 -28.57
N ALA A 10 16.50 6.75 -29.86
CA ALA A 10 15.59 6.18 -30.85
C ALA A 10 15.16 4.75 -30.43
N CYS A 11 13.86 4.48 -30.49
CA CYS A 11 13.31 3.15 -30.30
C CYS A 11 12.56 2.70 -31.56
N SER A 12 12.55 1.41 -31.84
CA SER A 12 11.76 0.83 -32.93
C SER A 12 10.27 0.87 -32.56
N LEU A 13 9.40 0.82 -33.59
CA LEU A 13 7.94 0.71 -33.37
C LEU A 13 7.59 -0.48 -32.49
N ARG A 14 8.28 -1.61 -32.67
CA ARG A 14 8.08 -2.81 -31.86
C ARG A 14 8.38 -2.56 -30.36
N GLU A 15 9.50 -1.91 -30.07
CA GLU A 15 9.88 -1.54 -28.69
C GLU A 15 8.88 -0.56 -28.08
N TYR A 16 8.40 0.40 -28.86
CA TYR A 16 7.39 1.35 -28.41
C TYR A 16 6.06 0.66 -28.09
N VAL A 17 5.56 -0.18 -29.01
CA VAL A 17 4.31 -0.95 -28.80
C VAL A 17 4.44 -1.82 -27.53
N LEU A 18 5.57 -2.52 -27.37
CA LEU A 18 5.80 -3.33 -26.20
C LEU A 18 5.82 -2.49 -24.90
N PHE A 19 6.46 -1.32 -24.95
CA PHE A 19 6.50 -0.41 -23.80
C PHE A 19 5.12 0.10 -23.37
N VAL A 20 4.24 0.44 -24.31
CA VAL A 20 2.91 0.99 -23.99
C VAL A 20 1.85 -0.08 -23.72
N SER A 21 2.11 -1.36 -24.04
CA SER A 21 1.16 -2.46 -23.90
C SER A 21 1.61 -3.56 -22.95
N PHE A 22 2.75 -3.41 -22.28
CA PHE A 22 3.29 -4.45 -21.40
C PHE A 22 2.38 -4.65 -20.17
N PHE A 23 1.60 -5.72 -20.21
CA PHE A 23 0.50 -5.97 -19.29
C PHE A 23 0.85 -6.00 -17.79
N PRO A 24 2.09 -6.35 -17.34
CA PRO A 24 2.40 -6.32 -15.91
C PRO A 24 2.35 -4.93 -15.26
N TYR A 25 2.40 -3.85 -16.04
CA TYR A 25 2.31 -2.50 -15.48
C TYR A 25 1.28 -1.59 -16.15
N VAL A 26 0.78 -1.93 -17.35
CA VAL A 26 0.02 -0.97 -18.20
C VAL A 26 -1.26 -0.47 -17.57
N SER A 27 -1.96 -1.29 -16.80
CA SER A 27 -3.24 -0.89 -16.21
C SER A 27 -3.09 -0.15 -14.87
N SER A 28 -2.38 -0.71 -13.91
CA SER A 28 -2.24 -0.14 -12.56
C SER A 28 -0.94 -0.55 -11.88
N GLY A 29 0.03 -1.05 -12.63
CA GLY A 29 1.33 -1.44 -12.12
C GLY A 29 2.22 -0.24 -11.76
N PRO A 30 3.46 -0.51 -11.35
CA PRO A 30 4.43 0.54 -11.09
C PRO A 30 4.66 1.43 -12.32
N ILE A 31 4.67 2.74 -12.13
CA ILE A 31 4.96 3.69 -13.21
C ILE A 31 6.44 3.57 -13.60
N VAL A 32 6.69 3.20 -14.85
CA VAL A 32 8.03 2.96 -15.39
C VAL A 32 8.43 4.04 -16.40
N ASN A 33 9.74 4.21 -16.60
CA ASN A 33 10.29 5.07 -17.64
C ASN A 33 10.83 4.22 -18.80
N ALA A 34 10.78 4.76 -20.02
CA ALA A 34 11.34 4.09 -21.20
C ALA A 34 12.83 3.79 -21.04
N GLN A 35 13.59 4.66 -20.36
CA GLN A 35 15.00 4.45 -20.02
C GLN A 35 15.26 3.17 -19.23
N GLU A 36 14.30 2.74 -18.39
CA GLU A 36 14.42 1.55 -17.55
C GLU A 36 14.01 0.29 -18.30
N MET A 37 13.03 0.40 -19.20
CA MET A 37 12.41 -0.78 -19.82
C MET A 37 13.02 -1.13 -21.19
N LEU A 38 13.34 -0.13 -22.04
CA LEU A 38 13.84 -0.41 -23.38
C LEU A 38 15.13 -1.26 -23.41
N PRO A 39 16.11 -1.05 -22.52
CA PRO A 39 17.28 -1.91 -22.46
C PRO A 39 16.93 -3.38 -22.11
N GLN A 40 15.94 -3.59 -21.24
CA GLN A 40 15.50 -4.92 -20.83
C GLN A 40 14.79 -5.65 -21.98
N TYR A 41 13.95 -4.93 -22.77
CA TYR A 41 13.29 -5.51 -23.94
C TYR A 41 14.28 -5.96 -25.03
N ARG A 42 15.38 -5.23 -25.20
CA ARG A 42 16.45 -5.60 -26.16
C ARG A 42 17.20 -6.85 -25.75
N GLN A 43 17.21 -7.17 -24.46
CA GLN A 43 17.94 -8.32 -23.92
C GLN A 43 17.08 -9.58 -23.85
N ILE A 44 15.74 -9.46 -23.74
CA ILE A 44 14.83 -10.58 -23.44
C ILE A 44 14.94 -11.73 -24.46
N GLY A 45 15.13 -11.43 -25.75
CA GLY A 45 15.27 -12.44 -26.81
C GLY A 45 16.62 -13.19 -26.80
N ARG A 46 17.57 -12.75 -25.98
CA ARG A 46 18.92 -13.31 -25.88
C ARG A 46 19.17 -14.07 -24.57
N GLN A 47 18.26 -13.91 -23.61
CA GLN A 47 18.36 -14.55 -22.30
C GLN A 47 17.80 -15.98 -22.34
N ARG A 48 18.51 -16.92 -21.73
CA ARG A 48 17.94 -18.24 -21.42
C ARG A 48 17.03 -18.10 -20.21
N LEU A 49 16.04 -18.97 -20.10
CA LEU A 49 15.16 -19.04 -18.93
C LEU A 49 16.00 -19.31 -17.67
N ASP A 50 15.94 -18.37 -16.74
CA ASP A 50 16.57 -18.49 -15.43
C ASP A 50 15.53 -19.04 -14.44
N TRP A 51 15.67 -20.31 -14.09
CA TRP A 51 14.74 -20.99 -13.18
C TRP A 51 14.72 -20.41 -11.78
N ALA A 52 15.82 -19.81 -11.31
CA ALA A 52 15.87 -19.15 -10.01
C ALA A 52 15.04 -17.85 -10.04
N LYS A 53 15.19 -17.03 -11.09
CA LYS A 53 14.35 -15.84 -11.30
C LYS A 53 12.88 -16.20 -11.52
N PHE A 54 12.61 -17.25 -12.30
CA PHE A 54 11.25 -17.73 -12.53
C PHE A 54 10.57 -18.16 -11.23
N SER A 55 11.24 -18.97 -10.41
CA SER A 55 10.66 -19.42 -9.13
C SER A 55 10.51 -18.29 -8.12
N GLY A 56 11.45 -17.33 -8.07
CA GLY A 56 11.34 -16.12 -7.27
C GLY A 56 10.16 -15.22 -7.73
N GLY A 57 9.98 -15.09 -9.04
CA GLY A 57 8.85 -14.38 -9.63
C GLY A 57 7.51 -15.04 -9.31
N LEU A 58 7.43 -16.35 -9.38
CA LEU A 58 6.22 -17.11 -9.02
C LEU A 58 5.88 -16.97 -7.53
N TYR A 59 6.88 -17.02 -6.65
CA TYR A 59 6.70 -16.75 -5.22
C TYR A 59 6.18 -15.33 -4.95
N LEU A 60 6.78 -14.33 -5.60
CA LEU A 60 6.33 -12.94 -5.48
C LEU A 60 4.91 -12.75 -6.01
N PHE A 61 4.57 -13.39 -7.12
CA PHE A 61 3.22 -13.40 -7.67
C PHE A 61 2.21 -14.02 -6.68
N ALA A 62 2.54 -15.17 -6.09
CA ALA A 62 1.69 -15.82 -5.10
C ALA A 62 1.46 -14.93 -3.85
N LEU A 63 2.50 -14.23 -3.37
CA LEU A 63 2.36 -13.26 -2.29
C LEU A 63 1.47 -12.08 -2.69
N GLY A 64 1.62 -11.55 -3.91
CA GLY A 64 0.79 -10.48 -4.43
C GLY A 64 -0.68 -10.89 -4.57
N LEU A 65 -0.92 -12.07 -5.14
CA LEU A 65 -2.26 -12.64 -5.31
C LEU A 65 -2.93 -12.88 -3.95
N SER A 66 -2.21 -13.40 -2.96
CA SER A 66 -2.75 -13.60 -1.61
C SER A 66 -3.13 -12.30 -0.92
N LYS A 67 -2.37 -11.23 -1.11
CA LYS A 67 -2.75 -9.89 -0.62
C LYS A 67 -4.05 -9.41 -1.25
N LYS A 68 -4.23 -9.62 -2.56
CA LYS A 68 -5.44 -9.19 -3.30
C LYS A 68 -6.63 -10.04 -2.89
N VAL A 69 -6.55 -11.36 -3.10
CA VAL A 69 -7.70 -12.26 -2.97
C VAL A 69 -8.07 -12.52 -1.51
N LEU A 70 -7.08 -12.83 -0.66
CA LEU A 70 -7.37 -13.26 0.70
C LEU A 70 -7.54 -12.09 1.68
N LEU A 71 -6.83 -10.96 1.46
CA LEU A 71 -6.88 -9.84 2.39
C LEU A 71 -7.72 -8.68 1.86
N ALA A 72 -7.37 -8.13 0.70
CA ALA A 72 -8.02 -6.92 0.20
C ALA A 72 -9.50 -7.14 -0.12
N ASP A 73 -9.85 -8.24 -0.80
CA ASP A 73 -11.23 -8.51 -1.19
C ASP A 73 -12.12 -8.84 0.02
N THR A 74 -11.57 -9.50 1.05
CA THR A 74 -12.27 -9.76 2.30
C THR A 74 -12.58 -8.44 3.02
N PHE A 75 -11.59 -7.55 3.21
CA PHE A 75 -11.85 -6.23 3.76
C PHE A 75 -12.81 -5.42 2.88
N GLY A 76 -12.71 -5.58 1.55
CA GLY A 76 -13.55 -4.88 0.59
C GLY A 76 -15.04 -5.15 0.78
N LYS A 77 -15.43 -6.38 1.06
CA LYS A 77 -16.83 -6.75 1.37
C LYS A 77 -17.35 -5.95 2.57
N ALA A 78 -16.59 -5.91 3.67
CA ALA A 78 -16.96 -5.16 4.88
C ALA A 78 -17.02 -3.63 4.63
N VAL A 79 -16.06 -3.10 3.86
CA VAL A 79 -16.02 -1.69 3.48
C VAL A 79 -17.20 -1.31 2.60
N ASP A 80 -17.54 -2.12 1.60
CA ASP A 80 -18.66 -1.86 0.71
C ASP A 80 -20.01 -1.92 1.48
N ALA A 81 -20.16 -2.85 2.44
CA ALA A 81 -21.32 -2.89 3.34
C ALA A 81 -21.42 -1.59 4.18
N GLY A 82 -20.31 -1.13 4.77
CA GLY A 82 -20.29 0.08 5.57
C GLY A 82 -20.57 1.35 4.77
N TYR A 83 -19.92 1.54 3.63
CA TYR A 83 -20.14 2.70 2.77
C TYR A 83 -21.48 2.67 2.05
N GLY A 84 -22.11 1.50 1.90
CA GLY A 84 -23.46 1.34 1.37
C GLY A 84 -24.55 1.93 2.28
N ASN A 85 -24.30 2.04 3.59
CA ASN A 85 -25.24 2.61 4.57
C ASN A 85 -24.51 3.37 5.68
N VAL A 86 -23.87 4.49 5.34
CA VAL A 86 -23.12 5.32 6.30
C VAL A 86 -24.04 5.84 7.41
N ALA A 87 -25.28 6.23 7.09
CA ALA A 87 -26.26 6.71 8.06
C ALA A 87 -26.63 5.71 9.16
N GLY A 88 -26.52 4.43 8.85
CA GLY A 88 -26.84 3.33 9.80
C GLY A 88 -25.66 2.87 10.66
N LEU A 89 -24.44 3.37 10.42
CA LEU A 89 -23.26 2.93 11.17
C LEU A 89 -23.32 3.37 12.64
N SER A 90 -22.97 2.47 13.56
CA SER A 90 -22.53 2.84 14.90
C SER A 90 -21.13 3.47 14.86
N GLY A 91 -20.69 4.09 15.95
CA GLY A 91 -19.32 4.59 16.05
C GLY A 91 -18.29 3.47 15.93
N THR A 92 -18.56 2.29 16.51
CA THR A 92 -17.71 1.11 16.40
C THR A 92 -17.57 0.69 14.92
N ASP A 93 -18.70 0.60 14.19
CA ASP A 93 -18.70 0.24 12.77
C ASP A 93 -17.90 1.23 11.93
N ALA A 94 -18.09 2.54 12.18
CA ALA A 94 -17.38 3.58 11.47
C ALA A 94 -15.86 3.48 11.68
N TRP A 95 -15.39 3.25 12.92
CA TRP A 95 -13.97 3.03 13.18
C TRP A 95 -13.42 1.77 12.51
N LEU A 96 -14.15 0.67 12.53
CA LEU A 96 -13.74 -0.57 11.87
C LEU A 96 -13.70 -0.42 10.35
N VAL A 97 -14.75 0.14 9.72
CA VAL A 97 -14.84 0.34 8.28
C VAL A 97 -13.71 1.26 7.78
N MET A 98 -13.41 2.33 8.51
CA MET A 98 -12.28 3.23 8.20
C MET A 98 -10.95 2.48 8.23
N LEU A 99 -10.72 1.65 9.25
CA LEU A 99 -9.51 0.84 9.38
C LEU A 99 -9.44 -0.23 8.29
N PHE A 100 -10.55 -0.90 8.01
CA PHE A 100 -10.63 -1.92 6.96
C PHE A 100 -10.33 -1.34 5.57
N TYR A 101 -10.82 -0.13 5.26
CA TYR A 101 -10.48 0.51 4.01
C TYR A 101 -8.99 0.86 3.90
N THR A 102 -8.37 1.31 4.98
CA THR A 102 -6.92 1.55 5.03
C THR A 102 -6.12 0.29 4.71
N LEU A 103 -6.51 -0.86 5.26
CA LEU A 103 -5.87 -2.15 5.01
C LEU A 103 -6.20 -2.67 3.61
N GLN A 104 -7.46 -2.56 3.17
CA GLN A 104 -7.90 -2.92 1.82
C GLN A 104 -7.06 -2.21 0.77
N LEU A 105 -6.96 -0.88 0.84
CA LEU A 105 -6.24 -0.07 -0.13
C LEU A 105 -4.76 -0.47 -0.24
N TYR A 106 -4.13 -0.75 0.89
CA TYR A 106 -2.73 -1.19 0.90
C TYR A 106 -2.55 -2.58 0.30
N PHE A 107 -3.34 -3.55 0.72
CA PHE A 107 -3.20 -4.93 0.25
C PHE A 107 -3.60 -5.07 -1.21
N ASP A 108 -4.65 -4.38 -1.65
CA ASP A 108 -5.11 -4.37 -3.05
C ASP A 108 -4.01 -3.81 -3.96
N PHE A 109 -3.54 -2.60 -3.69
CA PHE A 109 -2.59 -1.94 -4.58
C PHE A 109 -1.18 -2.52 -4.48
N SER A 110 -0.69 -2.83 -3.28
CA SER A 110 0.62 -3.49 -3.15
C SER A 110 0.59 -4.90 -3.71
N GLY A 111 -0.52 -5.63 -3.56
CA GLY A 111 -0.72 -6.96 -4.12
C GLY A 111 -0.64 -6.94 -5.65
N TYR A 112 -1.33 -6.00 -6.27
CA TYR A 112 -1.27 -5.81 -7.73
C TYR A 112 0.15 -5.50 -8.23
N CYS A 113 0.85 -4.58 -7.57
CA CYS A 113 2.24 -4.25 -7.91
C CYS A 113 3.18 -5.47 -7.73
N ASP A 114 2.98 -6.27 -6.69
CA ASP A 114 3.79 -7.48 -6.46
C ASP A 114 3.50 -8.56 -7.49
N MET A 115 2.23 -8.75 -7.92
CA MET A 115 1.89 -9.64 -9.03
C MET A 115 2.55 -9.18 -10.34
N GLY A 116 2.46 -7.88 -10.67
CA GLY A 116 3.11 -7.31 -11.86
C GLY A 116 4.63 -7.51 -11.86
N ARG A 117 5.28 -7.28 -10.71
CA ARG A 117 6.71 -7.53 -10.52
C ARG A 117 7.04 -9.02 -10.63
N GLY A 118 6.23 -9.88 -10.02
CA GLY A 118 6.39 -11.33 -10.11
C GLY A 118 6.37 -11.84 -11.56
N ILE A 119 5.39 -11.37 -12.36
CA ILE A 119 5.31 -11.71 -13.78
C ILE A 119 6.53 -11.18 -14.55
N ALA A 120 6.94 -9.94 -14.31
CA ALA A 120 8.14 -9.39 -14.95
C ALA A 120 9.38 -10.23 -14.64
N HIS A 121 9.56 -10.66 -13.38
CA HIS A 121 10.67 -11.54 -12.97
C HIS A 121 10.63 -12.90 -13.68
N MET A 122 9.44 -13.52 -13.80
CA MET A 122 9.31 -14.77 -14.57
C MET A 122 9.72 -14.61 -16.02
N LEU A 123 9.55 -13.40 -16.58
CA LEU A 123 10.00 -13.04 -17.94
C LEU A 123 11.46 -12.53 -17.99
N GLY A 124 12.21 -12.59 -16.89
CA GLY A 124 13.61 -12.14 -16.81
C GLY A 124 13.77 -10.60 -16.72
N MET A 125 12.67 -9.87 -16.47
CA MET A 125 12.66 -8.40 -16.36
C MET A 125 12.44 -7.94 -14.94
N GLU A 126 12.84 -6.68 -14.65
CA GLU A 126 12.69 -6.05 -13.35
C GLU A 126 11.79 -4.82 -13.43
N LEU A 127 10.79 -4.77 -12.55
CA LEU A 127 9.97 -3.59 -12.34
C LEU A 127 10.32 -2.92 -11.01
N PRO A 128 10.20 -1.59 -10.92
CA PRO A 128 10.52 -0.87 -9.70
C PRO A 128 9.56 -1.22 -8.55
N VAL A 129 10.09 -1.17 -7.33
CA VAL A 129 9.30 -1.31 -6.11
C VAL A 129 8.39 -0.09 -5.94
N ASN A 130 7.11 -0.33 -5.63
CA ASN A 130 6.12 0.72 -5.46
C ASN A 130 5.71 0.93 -4.00
N PHE A 131 5.88 -0.09 -3.15
CA PHE A 131 5.55 -0.05 -1.72
C PHE A 131 6.67 -0.65 -0.87
N ASP A 132 7.04 0.04 0.20
CA ASP A 132 8.07 -0.39 1.16
C ASP A 132 7.58 -0.22 2.60
N SER A 133 6.67 -1.10 3.05
CA SER A 133 6.07 -1.06 4.41
C SER A 133 5.62 0.35 4.83
N PRO A 134 4.76 1.04 4.07
CA PRO A 134 4.48 2.47 4.25
C PRO A 134 3.84 2.80 5.61
N TYR A 135 3.06 1.90 6.19
CA TYR A 135 2.38 2.15 7.47
C TYR A 135 3.30 2.04 8.69
N LYS A 136 4.55 1.58 8.52
CA LYS A 136 5.62 1.67 9.54
C LYS A 136 6.25 3.08 9.63
N ALA A 137 5.82 4.01 8.79
CA ALA A 137 6.38 5.36 8.76
C ALA A 137 6.01 6.17 10.01
N SER A 138 7.00 6.82 10.60
CA SER A 138 6.84 7.66 11.79
C SER A 138 6.41 9.10 11.49
N ASN A 139 6.30 9.47 10.23
CA ASN A 139 5.83 10.78 9.78
C ASN A 139 5.41 10.75 8.31
N ILE A 140 4.68 11.78 7.87
CA ILE A 140 4.14 11.85 6.52
C ILE A 140 5.21 11.92 5.42
N ILE A 141 6.38 12.48 5.67
CA ILE A 141 7.47 12.53 4.69
C ILE A 141 8.05 11.13 4.46
N GLU A 142 8.21 10.36 5.52
CA GLU A 142 8.65 8.98 5.45
C GLU A 142 7.59 8.10 4.76
N PHE A 143 6.30 8.30 5.09
CA PHE A 143 5.20 7.60 4.44
C PHE A 143 5.26 7.76 2.91
N TRP A 144 5.36 8.98 2.39
CA TRP A 144 5.42 9.24 0.96
C TRP A 144 6.71 8.75 0.28
N LYS A 145 7.77 8.44 1.01
CA LYS A 145 8.95 7.73 0.48
C LYS A 145 8.72 6.24 0.30
N ARG A 146 7.70 5.69 0.95
CA ARG A 146 7.38 4.25 1.03
C ARG A 146 6.08 3.86 0.33
N TRP A 147 5.19 4.83 0.11
CA TRP A 147 3.90 4.69 -0.56
C TRP A 147 3.96 5.20 -1.98
N HIS A 148 3.52 4.37 -2.94
CA HIS A 148 3.42 4.72 -4.37
C HIS A 148 4.69 5.43 -4.88
N ILE A 149 5.83 4.79 -4.66
CA ILE A 149 7.18 5.35 -4.88
C ILE A 149 7.36 5.82 -6.32
N THR A 150 6.80 5.07 -7.27
CA THR A 150 6.93 5.39 -8.71
C THR A 150 6.12 6.62 -9.09
N LEU A 151 4.93 6.84 -8.50
CA LEU A 151 4.18 8.09 -8.69
C LEU A 151 4.91 9.28 -8.09
N ASN A 152 5.49 9.14 -6.90
CA ASN A 152 6.29 10.21 -6.29
C ASN A 152 7.49 10.58 -7.16
N ARG A 153 8.16 9.59 -7.77
CA ARG A 153 9.24 9.80 -8.74
C ARG A 153 8.73 10.56 -9.96
N PHE A 154 7.57 10.17 -10.50
CA PHE A 154 6.93 10.82 -11.64
C PHE A 154 6.57 12.29 -11.33
N LEU A 155 5.84 12.54 -10.23
CA LEU A 155 5.45 13.89 -9.82
C LEU A 155 6.67 14.78 -9.53
N ARG A 156 7.73 14.22 -8.96
CA ARG A 156 8.98 14.96 -8.76
C ARG A 156 9.62 15.36 -10.10
N LYS A 157 9.69 14.44 -11.07
CA LYS A 157 10.36 14.68 -12.37
C LYS A 157 9.55 15.64 -13.23
N TYR A 158 8.23 15.45 -13.32
CA TYR A 158 7.39 16.13 -14.30
C TYR A 158 6.56 17.30 -13.76
N VAL A 159 6.47 17.45 -12.43
CA VAL A 159 5.74 18.56 -11.79
C VAL A 159 6.68 19.40 -10.93
N TYR A 160 7.31 18.81 -9.90
CA TYR A 160 8.09 19.58 -8.93
C TYR A 160 9.29 20.28 -9.52
N ILE A 161 10.11 19.56 -10.33
CA ILE A 161 11.32 20.13 -10.96
C ILE A 161 10.97 21.22 -11.97
N PRO A 162 10.00 21.05 -12.89
CA PRO A 162 9.58 22.09 -13.82
C PRO A 162 9.03 23.35 -13.15
N LEU A 163 8.34 23.23 -11.99
CA LEU A 163 7.88 24.38 -11.19
C LEU A 163 9.05 25.17 -10.54
N GLY A 164 10.29 24.72 -10.71
CA GLY A 164 11.51 25.32 -10.17
C GLY A 164 12.10 24.57 -8.98
N GLY A 165 11.44 23.52 -8.49
CA GLY A 165 11.95 22.67 -7.39
C GLY A 165 12.29 23.50 -6.14
N ASN A 166 13.52 23.35 -5.64
CA ASN A 166 14.06 24.10 -4.49
C ASN A 166 14.99 25.26 -4.88
N ARG A 167 15.14 25.56 -6.20
CA ARG A 167 16.15 26.53 -6.70
C ARG A 167 15.73 28.00 -6.50
N LYS A 168 14.42 28.28 -6.33
CA LYS A 168 13.85 29.63 -6.26
C LYS A 168 13.51 30.05 -4.82
N GLY A 169 14.28 29.61 -3.83
CA GLY A 169 14.10 29.96 -2.44
C GLY A 169 13.09 29.07 -1.68
N THR A 170 13.08 29.26 -0.35
CA THR A 170 12.32 28.38 0.55
C THR A 170 10.80 28.51 0.39
N ALA A 171 10.26 29.73 0.29
CA ALA A 171 8.82 29.96 0.13
C ALA A 171 8.30 29.31 -1.17
N ARG A 172 9.02 29.49 -2.27
CA ARG A 172 8.66 28.86 -3.55
C ARG A 172 8.74 27.33 -3.50
N MET A 173 9.74 26.80 -2.80
CA MET A 173 9.85 25.35 -2.57
C MET A 173 8.62 24.79 -1.84
N TYR A 174 8.15 25.45 -0.77
CA TYR A 174 6.95 25.04 -0.04
C TYR A 174 5.70 25.10 -0.92
N LEU A 175 5.53 26.18 -1.70
CA LEU A 175 4.43 26.29 -2.65
C LEU A 175 4.47 25.15 -3.68
N ASN A 176 5.63 24.88 -4.27
CA ASN A 176 5.78 23.82 -5.25
C ASN A 176 5.42 22.45 -4.66
N LEU A 177 5.85 22.15 -3.43
CA LEU A 177 5.49 20.91 -2.72
C LEU A 177 3.98 20.81 -2.49
N PHE A 178 3.35 21.88 -2.04
CA PHE A 178 1.90 21.91 -1.84
C PHE A 178 1.14 21.67 -3.14
N MET A 179 1.57 22.33 -4.23
CA MET A 179 0.98 22.17 -5.56
C MET A 179 1.12 20.75 -6.08
N VAL A 180 2.23 20.03 -5.80
CA VAL A 180 2.37 18.62 -6.16
C VAL A 180 1.30 17.76 -5.51
N PHE A 181 1.00 17.98 -4.23
CA PHE A 181 -0.06 17.25 -3.53
C PHE A 181 -1.46 17.59 -4.04
N LEU A 182 -1.74 18.86 -4.33
CA LEU A 182 -3.01 19.28 -4.93
C LEU A 182 -3.21 18.63 -6.32
N ILE A 183 -2.19 18.67 -7.16
CA ILE A 183 -2.22 18.03 -8.49
C ILE A 183 -2.42 16.53 -8.35
N SER A 184 -1.76 15.89 -7.39
CA SER A 184 -1.95 14.47 -7.10
C SER A 184 -3.40 14.18 -6.70
N GLY A 185 -4.01 15.01 -5.85
CA GLY A 185 -5.40 14.87 -5.46
C GLY A 185 -6.36 15.00 -6.66
N ILE A 186 -6.23 16.04 -7.46
CA ILE A 186 -7.04 16.26 -8.66
C ILE A 186 -6.86 15.11 -9.69
N TRP A 187 -5.66 14.57 -9.79
CA TRP A 187 -5.38 13.45 -10.69
C TRP A 187 -6.10 12.16 -10.26
N HIS A 188 -6.33 11.95 -8.97
CA HIS A 188 -7.09 10.81 -8.45
C HIS A 188 -8.61 10.91 -8.70
N GLY A 189 -9.15 12.11 -8.90
CA GLY A 189 -10.57 12.27 -9.20
C GLY A 189 -11.02 13.73 -9.19
N ALA A 190 -12.15 14.00 -9.87
CA ALA A 190 -12.72 15.32 -10.02
C ALA A 190 -13.49 15.83 -8.77
N GLY A 191 -13.64 14.99 -7.73
CA GLY A 191 -14.38 15.35 -6.50
C GLY A 191 -13.60 16.26 -5.56
N TRP A 192 -14.30 17.12 -4.83
CA TRP A 192 -13.70 17.98 -3.81
C TRP A 192 -13.06 17.21 -2.65
N ASN A 193 -13.50 15.99 -2.38
CA ASN A 193 -12.89 15.08 -1.43
C ASN A 193 -11.43 14.76 -1.79
N PHE A 194 -11.10 14.58 -3.08
CA PHE A 194 -9.72 14.37 -3.55
C PHE A 194 -8.87 15.64 -3.44
N VAL A 195 -9.45 16.82 -3.73
CA VAL A 195 -8.76 18.11 -3.56
C VAL A 195 -8.44 18.33 -2.07
N LEU A 196 -9.41 18.09 -1.18
CA LEU A 196 -9.22 18.18 0.27
C LEU A 196 -8.18 17.18 0.77
N TRP A 197 -8.22 15.93 0.28
CA TRP A 197 -7.21 14.91 0.57
C TRP A 197 -5.80 15.40 0.20
N GLY A 198 -5.60 15.91 -1.02
CA GLY A 198 -4.33 16.47 -1.46
C GLY A 198 -3.87 17.66 -0.61
N ALA A 199 -4.79 18.57 -0.25
CA ALA A 199 -4.49 19.73 0.59
C ALA A 199 -4.04 19.33 2.00
N LEU A 200 -4.71 18.34 2.64
CA LEU A 200 -4.36 17.84 3.97
C LEU A 200 -2.98 17.18 3.97
N HIS A 201 -2.70 16.31 2.99
CA HIS A 201 -1.38 15.69 2.84
C HIS A 201 -0.30 16.73 2.56
N GLY A 202 -0.55 17.70 1.68
CA GLY A 202 0.36 18.80 1.40
C GLY A 202 0.64 19.64 2.64
N ALA A 203 -0.39 20.05 3.38
CA ALA A 203 -0.24 20.84 4.61
C ALA A 203 0.59 20.11 5.67
N LEU A 204 0.23 18.86 5.98
CA LEU A 204 0.98 18.08 6.97
C LEU A 204 2.44 17.81 6.52
N TYR A 205 2.65 17.59 5.23
CA TYR A 205 4.01 17.45 4.68
C TYR A 205 4.85 18.72 4.90
N LEU A 206 4.27 19.90 4.66
CA LEU A 206 4.95 21.19 4.85
C LEU A 206 5.25 21.44 6.32
N VAL A 207 4.29 21.21 7.22
CA VAL A 207 4.46 21.34 8.68
C VAL A 207 5.58 20.43 9.16
N THR A 208 5.54 19.16 8.77
CA THR A 208 6.58 18.18 9.14
C THR A 208 7.95 18.60 8.62
N ARG A 209 8.03 19.10 7.39
CA ARG A 209 9.29 19.56 6.79
C ARG A 209 9.82 20.81 7.49
N ALA A 210 8.96 21.77 7.84
CA ALA A 210 9.35 22.96 8.60
C ALA A 210 9.87 22.61 10.00
N TRP A 211 9.19 21.67 10.67
CA TRP A 211 9.61 21.14 11.96
C TRP A 211 10.99 20.49 11.90
N GLN A 212 11.21 19.59 10.94
CA GLN A 212 12.50 18.91 10.73
C GLN A 212 13.65 19.91 10.45
N ARG A 213 13.38 21.02 9.76
CA ARG A 213 14.37 22.05 9.50
C ARG A 213 14.81 22.81 10.76
N LYS A 214 13.90 22.96 11.73
CA LYS A 214 14.23 23.61 13.03
C LYS A 214 15.02 22.69 13.96
N GLN A 215 15.10 21.39 13.68
CA GLN A 215 15.81 20.41 14.50
C GLN A 215 16.85 19.62 13.66
N PRO A 216 17.87 20.27 13.10
CA PRO A 216 18.82 19.63 12.18
C PRO A 216 19.67 18.52 12.82
N TRP A 217 19.80 18.48 14.14
CA TRP A 217 20.52 17.46 14.90
C TRP A 217 19.80 16.09 14.89
N GLN A 218 18.46 16.05 14.80
CA GLN A 218 17.71 14.80 14.67
C GLN A 218 17.84 14.16 13.27
N LEU A 219 18.24 14.94 12.26
CA LEU A 219 18.47 14.45 10.89
C LEU A 219 19.81 13.72 10.73
N LYS A 220 20.76 13.92 11.66
CA LYS A 220 22.10 13.32 11.59
C LYS A 220 22.18 11.90 12.19
N GLN A 221 21.16 11.45 12.89
CA GLN A 221 21.09 10.04 13.31
C GLN A 221 20.49 9.22 12.15
N PRO A 222 21.20 8.23 11.61
CA PRO A 222 20.61 7.32 10.62
C PRO A 222 19.50 6.53 11.31
N ARG A 223 18.25 6.93 11.07
CA ARG A 223 17.04 6.25 11.58
C ARG A 223 16.88 4.80 11.07
N GLN A 224 17.82 4.31 10.30
CA GLN A 224 17.90 2.90 9.88
C GLN A 224 18.45 1.96 10.96
N GLN A 225 18.98 2.49 12.07
CA GLN A 225 19.60 1.66 13.11
C GLN A 225 18.63 1.03 14.11
N CYS A 226 17.40 1.54 14.28
CA CYS A 226 16.48 0.97 15.29
C CYS A 226 15.96 -0.44 14.99
N ALA A 227 15.97 -0.89 13.74
CA ALA A 227 15.51 -2.24 13.38
C ALA A 227 16.68 -3.24 13.13
N ALA A 228 17.88 -2.74 12.77
CA ALA A 228 19.05 -3.58 12.51
C ALA A 228 19.94 -3.76 13.72
N ASP A 229 19.95 -2.80 14.68
CA ASP A 229 20.81 -2.84 15.86
C ASP A 229 20.33 -3.78 16.99
N VAL A 230 19.16 -4.39 16.84
CA VAL A 230 18.71 -5.45 17.78
C VAL A 230 19.52 -6.75 17.59
N HIS A 231 20.24 -6.91 16.46
CA HIS A 231 20.98 -8.13 16.17
C HIS A 231 22.50 -8.00 16.03
N ALA A 232 23.08 -6.81 16.13
CA ALA A 232 24.52 -6.67 15.89
C ALA A 232 25.17 -5.54 16.70
N GLN A 233 25.21 -5.63 18.01
CA GLN A 233 26.33 -5.11 18.83
C GLN A 233 26.13 -5.43 20.32
N SER A 234 26.92 -6.34 20.81
CA SER A 234 27.21 -6.56 22.23
C SER A 234 27.99 -5.34 22.80
N GLY A 235 27.27 -4.33 23.17
CA GLY A 235 27.80 -3.17 23.89
C GLY A 235 26.61 -2.48 24.56
N THR A 236 26.64 -2.38 25.90
CA THR A 236 25.64 -1.86 26.82
C THR A 236 25.07 -0.48 26.44
N LYS A 237 24.23 -0.40 25.39
CA LYS A 237 23.32 0.73 25.19
C LYS A 237 22.09 0.49 26.06
N LYS A 238 21.90 1.31 27.09
CA LYS A 238 20.65 1.35 27.86
C LYS A 238 19.47 1.45 26.87
N PHE A 239 18.57 0.48 26.95
CA PHE A 239 17.34 0.46 26.16
C PHE A 239 16.52 1.71 26.57
N ASP A 240 16.46 2.71 25.69
CA ASP A 240 15.74 3.95 25.97
C ASP A 240 14.24 3.73 25.67
N VAL A 241 13.52 3.29 26.70
CA VAL A 241 12.08 3.03 26.64
C VAL A 241 11.30 4.25 26.13
N LEU A 242 11.78 5.47 26.49
CA LEU A 242 11.12 6.71 26.09
C LEU A 242 11.23 6.94 24.57
N SER A 243 12.39 6.66 23.99
CA SER A 243 12.59 6.81 22.54
C SER A 243 11.76 5.81 21.74
N VAL A 244 11.62 4.58 22.24
CA VAL A 244 10.75 3.56 21.64
C VAL A 244 9.28 3.97 21.74
N ALA A 245 8.82 4.40 22.91
CA ALA A 245 7.44 4.86 23.11
C ALA A 245 7.12 6.07 22.21
N GLN A 246 8.05 7.03 22.11
CA GLN A 246 7.90 8.18 21.19
C GLN A 246 7.81 7.73 19.73
N HIS A 247 8.63 6.77 19.29
CA HIS A 247 8.57 6.24 17.93
C HIS A 247 7.21 5.57 17.66
N VAL A 248 6.76 4.72 18.56
CA VAL A 248 5.45 4.04 18.45
C VAL A 248 4.31 5.06 18.37
N LEU A 249 4.35 6.10 19.22
CA LEU A 249 3.36 7.18 19.19
C LEU A 249 3.37 7.91 17.83
N CYS A 250 4.54 8.23 17.29
CA CYS A 250 4.67 8.88 15.99
C CYS A 250 4.11 8.02 14.85
N VAL A 251 4.38 6.70 14.87
CA VAL A 251 3.80 5.75 13.90
C VAL A 251 2.28 5.69 14.05
N ALA A 252 1.77 5.58 15.29
CA ALA A 252 0.33 5.52 15.54
C ALA A 252 -0.40 6.78 15.09
N LEU A 253 0.14 7.98 15.38
CA LEU A 253 -0.43 9.26 14.94
C LEU A 253 -0.40 9.41 13.41
N THR A 254 0.70 8.99 12.77
CA THR A 254 0.80 9.00 11.31
C THR A 254 -0.22 8.05 10.70
N PHE A 255 -0.35 6.84 11.23
CA PHE A 255 -1.32 5.86 10.78
C PHE A 255 -2.77 6.34 10.98
N LEU A 256 -3.08 6.96 12.12
CA LEU A 256 -4.41 7.55 12.38
C LEU A 256 -4.75 8.66 11.36
N PHE A 257 -3.81 9.56 11.08
CA PHE A 257 -3.98 10.56 10.03
C PHE A 257 -4.27 9.93 8.67
N LEU A 258 -3.55 8.87 8.32
CA LEU A 258 -3.75 8.15 7.06
C LEU A 258 -5.14 7.49 7.00
N ASN A 259 -5.59 6.84 8.08
CA ASN A 259 -6.95 6.28 8.15
C ASN A 259 -8.00 7.35 7.87
N PHE A 260 -7.88 8.51 8.50
CA PHE A 260 -8.80 9.62 8.29
C PHE A 260 -8.77 10.14 6.84
N THR A 261 -7.59 10.31 6.26
CA THR A 261 -7.48 10.80 4.87
C THR A 261 -7.88 9.76 3.84
N TRP A 262 -7.69 8.46 4.11
CA TRP A 262 -8.20 7.38 3.26
C TRP A 262 -9.72 7.27 3.32
N MET A 263 -10.34 7.55 4.47
CA MET A 263 -11.80 7.65 4.59
C MET A 263 -12.35 8.74 3.66
N LEU A 264 -11.71 9.94 3.61
CA LEU A 264 -12.07 11.00 2.65
C LEU A 264 -11.92 10.51 1.21
N PHE A 265 -10.84 9.82 0.91
CA PHE A 265 -10.54 9.29 -0.42
C PHE A 265 -11.60 8.29 -0.90
N ARG A 266 -12.14 7.44 0.00
CA ARG A 266 -13.17 6.44 -0.31
C ARG A 266 -14.56 7.05 -0.47
N SER A 267 -14.83 8.17 0.20
CA SER A 267 -16.14 8.80 0.19
C SER A 267 -16.50 9.29 -1.21
N ALA A 268 -17.74 9.11 -1.61
CA ALA A 268 -18.23 9.54 -2.92
C ALA A 268 -18.18 11.06 -3.09
N ASN A 269 -18.36 11.82 -1.99
CA ASN A 269 -18.32 13.26 -1.95
C ASN A 269 -18.09 13.77 -0.52
N LEU A 270 -17.95 15.11 -0.34
CA LEU A 270 -17.74 15.72 0.98
C LEU A 270 -18.92 15.55 1.93
N SER A 271 -20.15 15.43 1.42
CA SER A 271 -21.34 15.21 2.26
C SER A 271 -21.26 13.85 2.94
N GLN A 272 -20.97 12.78 2.17
CA GLN A 272 -20.79 11.43 2.72
C GLN A 272 -19.61 11.38 3.69
N ALA A 273 -18.50 12.08 3.38
CA ALA A 273 -17.37 12.19 4.29
C ALA A 273 -17.75 12.87 5.61
N GLY A 274 -18.54 13.96 5.54
CA GLY A 274 -19.06 14.66 6.73
C GLY A 274 -19.97 13.78 7.57
N GLU A 275 -20.88 13.01 6.93
CA GLU A 275 -21.73 12.05 7.61
C GLU A 275 -20.91 10.94 8.30
N PHE A 276 -19.89 10.40 7.60
CA PHE A 276 -18.99 9.41 8.17
C PHE A 276 -18.25 9.95 9.41
N ILE A 277 -17.74 11.18 9.36
CA ILE A 277 -17.13 11.86 10.52
C ILE A 277 -18.14 12.00 11.67
N GLY A 278 -19.38 12.36 11.34
CA GLY A 278 -20.47 12.42 12.33
C GLY A 278 -20.67 11.09 13.05
N ARG A 279 -20.58 9.97 12.34
CA ARG A 279 -20.65 8.62 12.92
C ARG A 279 -19.43 8.26 13.75
N LEU A 280 -18.23 8.62 13.32
CA LEU A 280 -16.99 8.40 14.09
C LEU A 280 -17.05 9.07 15.48
N ILE A 281 -17.66 10.26 15.57
CA ILE A 281 -17.69 11.07 16.79
C ILE A 281 -18.94 10.80 17.63
N GLY A 282 -20.11 10.74 16.99
CA GLY A 282 -21.43 10.72 17.65
C GLY A 282 -22.20 9.41 17.51
N GLY A 283 -21.70 8.40 16.78
CA GLY A 283 -22.42 7.17 16.48
C GLY A 283 -22.57 6.19 17.66
N GLY A 284 -21.97 6.48 18.82
CA GLY A 284 -21.98 5.62 19.99
C GLY A 284 -21.17 4.33 19.80
N PHE A 285 -20.97 3.58 20.90
CA PHE A 285 -20.29 2.29 20.86
C PHE A 285 -21.30 1.16 21.02
N ALA A 286 -21.35 0.24 20.06
CA ALA A 286 -22.20 -0.94 20.04
C ALA A 286 -21.38 -2.14 19.55
N ALA A 287 -21.94 -3.35 19.67
CA ALA A 287 -21.37 -4.51 18.99
C ALA A 287 -21.35 -4.24 17.47
N PRO A 288 -20.29 -4.65 16.76
CA PRO A 288 -20.20 -4.48 15.31
C PRO A 288 -21.41 -5.13 14.60
N ALA A 289 -21.89 -4.44 13.56
CA ALA A 289 -23.02 -4.91 12.77
C ALA A 289 -22.67 -6.22 12.04
N VAL A 290 -23.62 -7.16 12.01
CA VAL A 290 -23.46 -8.48 11.38
C VAL A 290 -23.05 -8.34 9.91
N GLN A 291 -23.62 -7.39 9.17
CA GLN A 291 -23.30 -7.14 7.77
C GLN A 291 -21.82 -6.79 7.52
N ILE A 292 -21.13 -6.27 8.53
CA ILE A 292 -19.70 -5.96 8.49
C ILE A 292 -18.87 -7.20 8.85
N THR A 293 -19.30 -7.95 9.87
CA THR A 293 -18.54 -9.10 10.38
C THR A 293 -18.71 -10.35 9.50
N GLU A 294 -19.84 -10.53 8.83
CA GLU A 294 -20.07 -11.61 7.86
C GLU A 294 -19.03 -11.66 6.74
N ALA A 295 -18.47 -10.53 6.37
CA ALA A 295 -17.40 -10.46 5.34
C ALA A 295 -16.19 -11.36 5.67
N PHE A 296 -15.99 -11.70 6.93
CA PHE A 296 -14.87 -12.51 7.42
C PHE A 296 -15.21 -14.00 7.56
N ASN A 297 -16.44 -14.40 7.27
CA ASN A 297 -16.83 -15.80 7.11
C ASN A 297 -16.32 -16.31 5.76
N LEU A 298 -15.08 -16.79 5.75
CA LEU A 298 -14.44 -17.31 4.52
C LEU A 298 -15.10 -18.64 4.15
N GLU A 299 -15.76 -18.67 2.99
CA GLU A 299 -16.48 -19.84 2.49
C GLU A 299 -15.56 -21.07 2.34
N GLU A 300 -14.28 -20.83 2.06
CA GLU A 300 -13.26 -21.87 1.90
C GLU A 300 -12.99 -22.65 3.18
N PHE A 301 -13.21 -22.02 4.32
CA PHE A 301 -13.06 -22.66 5.64
C PHE A 301 -14.37 -23.20 6.19
N TRP A 302 -15.46 -23.14 5.43
CA TRP A 302 -16.77 -23.60 5.89
C TRP A 302 -16.73 -25.03 6.46
N TYR A 303 -16.07 -25.95 5.78
CA TYR A 303 -15.90 -27.33 6.27
C TYR A 303 -15.09 -27.41 7.56
N VAL A 304 -14.00 -26.64 7.67
CA VAL A 304 -13.15 -26.61 8.87
C VAL A 304 -13.95 -26.03 10.05
N ILE A 305 -14.67 -24.94 9.81
CA ILE A 305 -15.52 -24.28 10.81
C ILE A 305 -16.62 -25.25 11.30
N LYS A 306 -17.25 -25.99 10.38
CA LYS A 306 -18.27 -27.00 10.70
C LYS A 306 -17.69 -28.21 11.45
N ILE A 307 -16.57 -28.76 11.00
CA ILE A 307 -15.92 -29.91 11.64
C ILE A 307 -15.46 -29.56 13.07
N LEU A 308 -14.91 -28.36 13.25
CA LEU A 308 -14.46 -27.89 14.57
C LEU A 308 -15.59 -27.30 15.42
N HIS A 309 -16.84 -27.31 14.93
CA HIS A 309 -18.01 -26.74 15.57
C HIS A 309 -17.85 -25.26 16.00
N LEU A 310 -17.02 -24.50 15.30
CA LEU A 310 -16.78 -23.08 15.57
C LEU A 310 -18.01 -22.23 15.27
N ASP A 311 -18.88 -22.68 14.36
CA ASP A 311 -20.17 -22.06 14.05
C ASP A 311 -21.18 -22.09 15.22
N ARG A 312 -20.96 -22.96 16.21
CA ARG A 312 -21.78 -23.04 17.42
C ARG A 312 -21.34 -22.07 18.52
N LEU A 313 -20.17 -21.44 18.39
CA LEU A 313 -19.70 -20.45 19.36
C LEU A 313 -20.48 -19.14 19.18
N PRO A 314 -21.14 -18.62 20.22
CA PRO A 314 -21.82 -17.33 20.17
C PRO A 314 -20.81 -16.25 19.75
N GLY A 315 -21.12 -15.47 18.71
CA GLY A 315 -20.24 -14.42 18.23
C GLY A 315 -19.03 -14.91 17.43
N SER A 316 -19.07 -16.12 16.85
CA SER A 316 -17.98 -16.66 16.01
C SER A 316 -17.52 -15.69 14.93
N GLU A 317 -18.43 -14.93 14.31
CA GLU A 317 -18.13 -13.90 13.30
C GLU A 317 -17.27 -12.76 13.85
N LEU A 318 -17.48 -12.35 15.10
CA LEU A 318 -16.65 -11.36 15.78
C LEU A 318 -15.22 -11.86 15.98
N TYR A 319 -15.06 -13.10 16.43
CA TYR A 319 -13.73 -13.69 16.63
C TYR A 319 -12.98 -13.83 15.32
N LEU A 320 -13.66 -14.21 14.22
CA LEU A 320 -13.07 -14.29 12.90
C LEU A 320 -12.68 -12.89 12.40
N CYS A 321 -13.55 -11.90 12.52
CA CYS A 321 -13.29 -10.52 12.15
C CYS A 321 -12.06 -9.94 12.87
N PHE A 322 -12.03 -10.03 14.22
CA PHE A 322 -10.91 -9.49 14.99
C PHE A 322 -9.62 -10.32 14.82
N GLY A 323 -9.73 -11.63 14.67
CA GLY A 323 -8.59 -12.49 14.36
C GLY A 323 -7.96 -12.13 13.01
N PHE A 324 -8.79 -11.93 11.99
CA PHE A 324 -8.35 -11.51 10.66
C PHE A 324 -7.71 -10.11 10.69
N LEU A 325 -8.33 -9.17 11.40
CA LEU A 325 -7.77 -7.84 11.61
C LEU A 325 -6.42 -7.91 12.34
N ALA A 326 -6.28 -8.71 13.38
CA ALA A 326 -5.03 -8.87 14.12
C ALA A 326 -3.91 -9.43 13.22
N VAL A 327 -4.21 -10.43 12.38
CA VAL A 327 -3.27 -10.97 11.41
C VAL A 327 -2.87 -9.89 10.39
N ALA A 328 -3.82 -9.13 9.85
CA ALA A 328 -3.54 -8.07 8.89
C ALA A 328 -2.67 -6.96 9.49
N LEU A 329 -2.95 -6.51 10.70
CA LEU A 329 -2.13 -5.53 11.42
C LEU A 329 -0.73 -6.08 11.72
N TRP A 330 -0.62 -7.35 12.11
CA TRP A 330 0.68 -8.00 12.30
C TRP A 330 1.49 -8.02 10.99
N LEU A 331 0.86 -8.37 9.86
CA LEU A 331 1.51 -8.36 8.55
C LEU A 331 2.02 -6.95 8.18
N VAL A 332 1.23 -5.92 8.47
CA VAL A 332 1.55 -4.53 8.11
C VAL A 332 2.68 -3.97 8.99
N PHE A 333 2.63 -4.22 10.31
CA PHE A 333 3.56 -3.57 11.25
C PHE A 333 4.79 -4.41 11.59
N PHE A 334 4.72 -5.73 11.52
CA PHE A 334 5.80 -6.59 12.02
C PHE A 334 6.40 -7.49 10.94
N ALA A 335 5.62 -7.96 9.97
CA ALA A 335 6.13 -8.86 8.95
C ALA A 335 7.06 -8.14 7.96
N ARG A 336 7.94 -8.93 7.32
CA ARG A 336 8.72 -8.49 6.16
C ARG A 336 7.79 -8.29 4.97
N ASN A 337 7.99 -7.20 4.23
CA ASN A 337 7.23 -6.95 3.01
C ASN A 337 7.65 -7.87 1.86
N ALA A 338 6.89 -7.87 0.76
CA ALA A 338 7.14 -8.75 -0.38
C ALA A 338 8.53 -8.49 -1.02
N GLY A 339 8.96 -7.22 -1.10
CA GLY A 339 10.28 -6.87 -1.63
C GLY A 339 11.44 -7.34 -0.75
N GLU A 340 11.28 -7.33 0.57
CA GLU A 340 12.28 -7.89 1.51
C GLU A 340 12.32 -9.42 1.43
N ARG A 341 11.16 -10.07 1.26
CA ARG A 341 11.07 -11.53 1.09
C ARG A 341 11.68 -11.99 -0.24
N GLU A 342 11.47 -11.24 -1.30
CA GLU A 342 12.05 -11.48 -2.61
C GLU A 342 13.59 -11.44 -2.57
N LYS A 343 14.17 -10.43 -1.93
CA LYS A 343 15.64 -10.30 -1.78
C LYS A 343 16.27 -11.45 -0.99
N SER A 344 15.52 -12.04 -0.07
CA SER A 344 15.95 -13.20 0.74
C SER A 344 15.38 -14.52 0.23
N PHE A 345 14.85 -14.55 -1.00
CA PHE A 345 14.26 -15.74 -1.56
C PHE A 345 15.36 -16.76 -1.94
N GLU A 346 15.19 -17.98 -1.45
CA GLU A 346 15.98 -19.13 -1.84
C GLU A 346 15.02 -20.24 -2.25
N PRO A 347 15.21 -20.87 -3.42
CA PRO A 347 14.38 -21.98 -3.86
C PRO A 347 14.67 -23.22 -2.99
N ASN A 348 13.72 -23.56 -2.12
CA ASN A 348 13.79 -24.72 -1.25
C ASN A 348 12.38 -25.31 -1.03
N GLY A 349 12.30 -26.49 -0.39
CA GLY A 349 11.03 -27.18 -0.16
C GLY A 349 10.00 -26.35 0.61
N LYS A 350 10.43 -25.49 1.55
CA LYS A 350 9.55 -24.62 2.32
C LYS A 350 8.94 -23.51 1.44
N THR A 351 9.76 -22.83 0.65
CA THR A 351 9.27 -21.75 -0.25
C THR A 351 8.39 -22.34 -1.35
N MET A 352 8.70 -23.52 -1.87
CA MET A 352 7.85 -24.25 -2.81
C MET A 352 6.48 -24.57 -2.19
N PHE A 353 6.46 -25.13 -0.98
CA PHE A 353 5.23 -25.47 -0.28
C PHE A 353 4.38 -24.22 -0.02
N VAL A 354 4.97 -23.12 0.48
CA VAL A 354 4.27 -21.86 0.73
C VAL A 354 3.69 -21.29 -0.56
N THR A 355 4.46 -21.30 -1.66
CA THR A 355 3.98 -20.80 -2.97
C THR A 355 2.79 -21.63 -3.46
N ALA A 356 2.90 -22.96 -3.45
CA ALA A 356 1.84 -23.86 -3.88
C ALA A 356 0.59 -23.71 -3.00
N PHE A 357 0.76 -23.67 -1.69
CA PHE A 357 -0.35 -23.49 -0.75
C PHE A 357 -1.09 -22.16 -0.98
N LEU A 358 -0.36 -21.04 -1.08
CA LEU A 358 -0.98 -19.73 -1.34
C LEU A 358 -1.69 -19.70 -2.69
N MET A 359 -1.08 -20.28 -3.74
CA MET A 359 -1.70 -20.33 -5.06
C MET A 359 -3.00 -21.13 -5.05
N ILE A 360 -2.99 -22.34 -4.44
CA ILE A 360 -4.18 -23.20 -4.34
C ILE A 360 -5.28 -22.46 -3.56
N TRP A 361 -4.93 -21.90 -2.40
CA TRP A 361 -5.90 -21.16 -1.58
C TRP A 361 -6.50 -19.99 -2.37
N CYS A 362 -5.67 -19.15 -3.01
CA CYS A 362 -6.18 -18.07 -3.82
C CYS A 362 -7.10 -18.55 -4.96
N VAL A 363 -6.76 -19.66 -5.64
CA VAL A 363 -7.60 -20.22 -6.72
C VAL A 363 -8.96 -20.67 -6.19
N VAL A 364 -8.99 -21.31 -5.03
CA VAL A 364 -10.26 -21.73 -4.39
C VAL A 364 -11.10 -20.51 -3.97
N SER A 365 -10.45 -19.41 -3.57
CA SER A 365 -11.12 -18.17 -3.14
C SER A 365 -11.53 -17.23 -4.28
N LEU A 366 -11.26 -17.57 -5.55
CA LEU A 366 -11.54 -16.67 -6.71
C LEU A 366 -13.03 -16.41 -6.96
N SER A 367 -13.95 -17.20 -6.42
CA SER A 367 -15.39 -17.01 -6.56
C SER A 367 -15.92 -15.67 -6.03
N GLY A 368 -15.17 -15.03 -5.13
CA GLY A 368 -15.53 -13.77 -4.50
C GLY A 368 -14.70 -12.55 -4.93
N VAL A 369 -13.90 -12.66 -6.01
CA VAL A 369 -12.96 -11.59 -6.41
C VAL A 369 -13.70 -10.33 -6.87
N SER A 370 -13.38 -9.21 -6.25
CA SER A 370 -13.82 -7.89 -6.66
C SER A 370 -12.90 -7.27 -7.73
N SER A 371 -13.42 -6.31 -8.52
CA SER A 371 -12.59 -5.51 -9.40
C SER A 371 -11.51 -4.77 -8.60
N PHE A 372 -10.36 -4.54 -9.24
CA PHE A 372 -9.29 -3.76 -8.63
C PHE A 372 -9.78 -2.37 -8.23
N LEU A 373 -9.44 -1.95 -7.00
CA LEU A 373 -10.00 -0.76 -6.39
C LEU A 373 -9.74 0.51 -7.22
N TYR A 374 -8.58 0.60 -7.88
CA TYR A 374 -8.20 1.74 -8.72
C TYR A 374 -9.07 1.94 -9.98
N TYR A 375 -9.83 0.95 -10.40
CA TYR A 375 -10.82 1.11 -11.49
C TYR A 375 -12.12 1.80 -11.05
N ARG A 376 -12.27 2.05 -9.75
CA ARG A 376 -13.46 2.73 -9.18
C ARG A 376 -13.28 4.24 -9.01
N PHE A 377 -12.09 4.78 -9.34
CA PHE A 377 -11.74 6.20 -9.21
C PHE A 377 -11.55 6.85 -10.57
#